data_7e6901861d2fd8c93f22a57dca6c6e8a
#
_entry.id   7e6901861d2fd8c93f22a57dca6c6e8a
#
_cell.length_a   1.000
_cell.length_b   1.000
_cell.length_c   1.000
_cell.angle_alpha   90.00
_cell.angle_beta   90.00
_cell.angle_gamma   90.00
#
_symmetry.space_group_name_H-M   'P 1'
#
loop_
_entity.id
_entity.type
_entity.pdbx_description
1 polymer ?
#
loop_
_entity_poly.entity_id
_entity_poly.type
_entity_poly.pdbx_seq_one_letter_code
_entity_poly.pdbx_strand_id
1 'polypeptide(L)'
;SFLSTKFRREECYARNYGIDVEVEYPFTTTLMNMEPEEFVSDILINKLKAKVIVVGTDYCFGRDRSGNVEFLISNAAKYGYETIVVEKEKFQDKDISSTYVREELKLGHMETVNVLLNRPYSITGIVAKGNQLGRKLEIPTINVYPTEIKLLPPNGVYASRILIDGVWYYGVTNLGTKPTISDGYEVSVETNVFDFDKDVYGNRVEVALYHFLRQEMKFENVEALKKQMESDASFAKEMFLIQ
;
A
#
# COMPACT_ATOMS: atom_id res chain seq x y z
N SER A 1 5.92 -7.43 18.23
CA SER A 1 7.00 -6.78 17.54
C SER A 1 6.47 -6.21 16.22
N PHE A 2 6.20 -4.91 16.21
CA PHE A 2 5.62 -4.15 15.09
C PHE A 2 6.49 -4.15 13.82
N LEU A 3 7.78 -4.35 13.94
CA LEU A 3 8.75 -4.36 12.84
C LEU A 3 8.64 -5.61 11.94
N SER A 4 8.22 -6.75 12.45
CA SER A 4 8.26 -8.01 11.72
C SER A 4 7.25 -8.15 10.55
N THR A 5 6.17 -7.37 10.55
CA THR A 5 5.11 -7.44 9.53
C THR A 5 5.38 -6.58 8.30
N LYS A 6 5.98 -5.41 8.49
CA LYS A 6 6.40 -4.53 7.39
C LYS A 6 7.49 -5.20 6.56
N PHE A 7 8.49 -5.77 7.21
CA PHE A 7 9.60 -6.51 6.61
C PHE A 7 9.12 -7.67 5.71
N ARG A 8 8.18 -8.50 6.19
CA ARG A 8 7.68 -9.65 5.41
C ARG A 8 7.04 -9.27 4.08
N ARG A 9 6.45 -8.09 3.97
CA ARG A 9 5.80 -7.65 2.74
C ARG A 9 6.82 -7.16 1.73
N GLU A 10 7.78 -6.37 2.16
CA GLU A 10 8.91 -5.89 1.35
C GLU A 10 9.76 -7.07 0.86
N GLU A 11 10.10 -8.03 1.75
CA GLU A 11 10.75 -9.29 1.39
C GLU A 11 9.97 -10.11 0.34
N CYS A 12 8.65 -10.18 0.46
CA CYS A 12 7.82 -10.92 -0.48
C CYS A 12 7.88 -10.29 -1.88
N TYR A 13 7.83 -8.95 -1.97
CA TYR A 13 8.00 -8.25 -3.24
C TYR A 13 9.41 -8.42 -3.80
N ALA A 14 10.44 -8.24 -2.99
CA ALA A 14 11.82 -8.42 -3.40
C ALA A 14 12.03 -9.81 -4.03
N ARG A 15 11.54 -10.86 -3.39
CA ARG A 15 11.60 -12.24 -3.92
C ARG A 15 10.85 -12.41 -5.24
N ASN A 16 9.65 -11.83 -5.36
CA ASN A 16 8.85 -11.92 -6.59
C ASN A 16 9.53 -11.25 -7.79
N TYR A 17 10.38 -10.25 -7.54
CA TYR A 17 11.20 -9.59 -8.56
C TYR A 17 12.60 -10.22 -8.74
N GLY A 18 12.88 -11.35 -8.10
CA GLY A 18 14.15 -12.07 -8.22
C GLY A 18 15.32 -11.38 -7.51
N ILE A 19 15.06 -10.60 -6.48
CA ILE A 19 16.10 -9.98 -5.64
C ILE A 19 16.61 -11.02 -4.64
N ASP A 20 17.90 -11.31 -4.68
CA ASP A 20 18.55 -12.29 -3.83
C ASP A 20 18.87 -11.76 -2.44
N VAL A 21 19.23 -10.49 -2.32
CA VAL A 21 19.66 -9.86 -1.07
C VAL A 21 19.06 -8.47 -0.93
N GLU A 22 18.38 -8.22 0.18
CA GLU A 22 17.93 -6.90 0.61
C GLU A 22 18.86 -6.41 1.73
N VAL A 23 19.42 -5.21 1.58
CA VAL A 23 20.30 -4.59 2.57
C VAL A 23 19.62 -3.40 3.21
N GLU A 24 19.14 -3.58 4.44
CA GLU A 24 18.64 -2.49 5.26
C GLU A 24 19.79 -1.82 6.02
N TYR A 25 20.19 -0.65 5.55
CA TYR A 25 21.23 0.11 6.20
C TYR A 25 20.63 1.20 7.07
N PRO A 26 20.92 1.25 8.40
CA PRO A 26 20.36 2.26 9.28
C PRO A 26 20.71 3.68 8.82
N PHE A 27 19.71 4.53 8.63
CA PHE A 27 19.92 5.93 8.27
C PHE A 27 20.31 6.73 9.52
N THR A 28 21.58 6.68 9.87
CA THR A 28 22.15 7.36 11.03
C THR A 28 22.65 8.77 10.66
N THR A 29 22.93 9.60 11.68
CA THR A 29 23.60 10.91 11.49
C THR A 29 24.92 10.78 10.76
N THR A 30 25.67 9.69 11.01
CA THR A 30 26.94 9.40 10.29
C THR A 30 26.66 9.17 8.80
N LEU A 31 25.67 8.35 8.44
CA LEU A 31 25.33 8.13 7.03
C LEU A 31 24.78 9.38 6.36
N MET A 32 23.97 10.16 7.08
CA MET A 32 23.41 11.42 6.58
C MET A 32 24.48 12.47 6.23
N ASN A 33 25.56 12.50 7.01
CA ASN A 33 26.69 13.42 6.83
C ASN A 33 27.85 12.86 6.01
N MET A 34 27.70 11.65 5.47
CA MET A 34 28.74 10.97 4.68
C MET A 34 28.93 11.68 3.33
N GLU A 35 30.17 11.96 2.96
CA GLU A 35 30.48 12.54 1.65
C GLU A 35 30.11 11.56 0.52
N PRO A 36 29.69 12.04 -0.66
CA PRO A 36 29.34 11.15 -1.79
C PRO A 36 30.45 10.18 -2.15
N GLU A 37 31.69 10.61 -2.15
CA GLU A 37 32.83 9.76 -2.48
C GLU A 37 33.05 8.66 -1.45
N GLU A 38 32.92 8.97 -0.16
CA GLU A 38 33.01 8.01 0.94
C GLU A 38 31.87 6.98 0.87
N PHE A 39 30.64 7.42 0.56
CA PHE A 39 29.52 6.52 0.37
C PHE A 39 29.76 5.52 -0.78
N VAL A 40 30.29 5.99 -1.91
CA VAL A 40 30.61 5.11 -3.03
C VAL A 40 31.75 4.16 -2.65
N SER A 41 32.87 4.67 -2.15
CA SER A 41 34.05 3.85 -1.84
C SER A 41 33.79 2.82 -0.75
N ASP A 42 33.23 3.25 0.37
CA ASP A 42 33.16 2.40 1.57
C ASP A 42 31.92 1.51 1.57
N ILE A 43 30.76 2.06 1.16
CA ILE A 43 29.52 1.30 1.19
C ILE A 43 29.37 0.48 -0.09
N LEU A 44 29.32 1.15 -1.27
CA LEU A 44 28.98 0.45 -2.50
C LEU A 44 30.12 -0.48 -2.97
N ILE A 45 31.37 -0.03 -2.89
CA ILE A 45 32.49 -0.79 -3.42
C ILE A 45 33.11 -1.71 -2.36
N ASN A 46 33.51 -1.17 -1.19
CA ASN A 46 34.24 -1.97 -0.22
C ASN A 46 33.34 -2.97 0.53
N LYS A 47 32.15 -2.57 0.94
CA LYS A 47 31.22 -3.46 1.67
C LYS A 47 30.36 -4.29 0.74
N LEU A 48 29.67 -3.68 -0.22
CA LEU A 48 28.71 -4.37 -1.10
C LEU A 48 29.36 -5.02 -2.32
N LYS A 49 30.61 -4.64 -2.66
CA LYS A 49 31.34 -5.16 -3.85
C LYS A 49 30.56 -4.92 -5.15
N ALA A 50 29.81 -3.83 -5.22
CA ALA A 50 28.99 -3.50 -6.37
C ALA A 50 29.83 -3.45 -7.66
N LYS A 51 29.34 -4.11 -8.71
CA LYS A 51 29.89 -4.08 -10.07
C LYS A 51 29.00 -3.32 -11.04
N VAL A 52 27.70 -3.31 -10.76
CA VAL A 52 26.70 -2.53 -11.48
C VAL A 52 25.84 -1.79 -10.46
N ILE A 53 25.66 -0.50 -10.68
CA ILE A 53 24.83 0.37 -9.86
C ILE A 53 23.67 0.85 -10.73
N VAL A 54 22.45 0.47 -10.37
CA VAL A 54 21.22 0.83 -11.10
C VAL A 54 20.47 1.90 -10.29
N VAL A 55 20.23 3.05 -10.91
CA VAL A 55 19.57 4.20 -10.23
C VAL A 55 18.56 4.89 -11.14
N GLY A 56 17.58 5.55 -10.57
CA GLY A 56 16.67 6.44 -11.31
C GLY A 56 17.34 7.78 -11.65
N THR A 57 16.78 8.51 -12.62
CA THR A 57 17.31 9.81 -13.09
C THR A 57 17.40 10.90 -12.02
N ASP A 58 16.59 10.81 -10.95
CA ASP A 58 16.56 11.78 -9.83
C ASP A 58 17.28 11.30 -8.57
N TYR A 59 18.09 10.23 -8.69
CA TYR A 59 18.80 9.66 -7.55
C TYR A 59 19.84 10.67 -7.00
N CYS A 60 19.76 10.90 -5.70
CA CYS A 60 20.71 11.71 -4.94
C CYS A 60 21.10 11.03 -3.64
N PHE A 61 22.35 11.21 -3.22
CA PHE A 61 22.92 10.59 -2.02
C PHE A 61 24.02 11.46 -1.41
N GLY A 62 24.55 11.01 -0.25
CA GLY A 62 25.59 11.73 0.47
C GLY A 62 25.07 13.00 1.15
N ARG A 63 25.98 13.70 1.85
CA ARG A 63 25.67 14.91 2.59
C ARG A 63 25.04 15.98 1.68
N ASP A 64 23.93 16.56 2.16
CA ASP A 64 23.18 17.61 1.46
C ASP A 64 22.77 17.23 0.04
N ARG A 65 22.63 15.89 -0.25
CA ARG A 65 22.31 15.36 -1.57
C ARG A 65 23.31 15.76 -2.66
N SER A 66 24.57 15.99 -2.28
CA SER A 66 25.63 16.46 -3.20
C SER A 66 26.10 15.38 -4.18
N GLY A 67 25.87 14.10 -3.90
CA GLY A 67 26.02 13.01 -4.86
C GLY A 67 24.78 12.86 -5.73
N ASN A 68 24.98 12.63 -7.02
CA ASN A 68 23.91 12.47 -8.01
C ASN A 68 24.33 11.44 -9.09
N VAL A 69 23.52 11.30 -10.13
CA VAL A 69 23.77 10.37 -11.25
C VAL A 69 25.07 10.69 -11.98
N GLU A 70 25.35 11.97 -12.24
CA GLU A 70 26.59 12.41 -12.92
C GLU A 70 27.82 12.07 -12.08
N PHE A 71 27.73 12.20 -10.75
CA PHE A 71 28.79 11.79 -9.82
C PHE A 71 29.07 10.27 -9.94
N LEU A 72 28.03 9.43 -10.01
CA LEU A 72 28.22 7.98 -10.19
C LEU A 72 28.87 7.67 -11.53
N ILE A 73 28.38 8.26 -12.62
CA ILE A 73 28.94 8.04 -13.96
C ILE A 73 30.41 8.47 -14.04
N SER A 74 30.75 9.65 -13.55
CA SER A 74 32.12 10.18 -13.62
C SER A 74 33.14 9.40 -12.78
N ASN A 75 32.70 8.76 -11.71
CA ASN A 75 33.55 7.94 -10.85
C ASN A 75 33.55 6.44 -11.18
N ALA A 76 32.75 6.00 -12.15
CA ALA A 76 32.61 4.59 -12.50
C ALA A 76 33.94 3.92 -12.86
N ALA A 77 34.73 4.55 -13.74
CA ALA A 77 36.05 4.05 -14.13
C ALA A 77 37.06 3.98 -12.97
N LYS A 78 37.02 4.97 -12.07
CA LYS A 78 37.93 5.04 -10.90
C LYS A 78 37.69 3.86 -9.94
N TYR A 79 36.45 3.47 -9.72
CA TYR A 79 36.07 2.46 -8.72
C TYR A 79 35.74 1.10 -9.35
N GLY A 80 35.72 0.97 -10.67
CA GLY A 80 35.53 -0.30 -11.39
C GLY A 80 34.12 -0.85 -11.32
N TYR A 81 33.10 0.03 -11.46
CA TYR A 81 31.69 -0.32 -11.60
C TYR A 81 31.09 0.28 -12.87
N GLU A 82 29.90 -0.20 -13.24
CA GLU A 82 29.06 0.36 -14.29
C GLU A 82 27.87 1.07 -13.66
N THR A 83 27.42 2.18 -14.24
CA THR A 83 26.19 2.87 -13.83
C THR A 83 25.13 2.71 -14.91
N ILE A 84 23.97 2.17 -14.53
CA ILE A 84 22.77 2.08 -15.36
C ILE A 84 21.75 3.08 -14.83
N VAL A 85 21.33 4.01 -15.67
CA VAL A 85 20.32 5.01 -15.32
C VAL A 85 18.99 4.58 -15.91
N VAL A 86 17.97 4.45 -15.03
CA VAL A 86 16.62 4.04 -15.43
C VAL A 86 15.73 5.28 -15.50
N GLU A 87 15.12 5.50 -16.63
CA GLU A 87 14.12 6.53 -16.85
C GLU A 87 12.85 6.23 -16.03
N LYS A 88 12.17 7.29 -15.58
CA LYS A 88 10.89 7.11 -14.91
C LYS A 88 9.79 6.76 -15.90
N GLU A 89 8.99 5.79 -15.54
CA GLU A 89 7.75 5.52 -16.24
C GLU A 89 6.76 6.68 -16.08
N LYS A 90 5.92 6.90 -17.10
CA LYS A 90 4.92 7.96 -17.10
C LYS A 90 3.51 7.40 -17.19
N PHE A 91 2.59 8.08 -16.56
CA PHE A 91 1.17 7.88 -16.70
C PHE A 91 0.51 9.23 -16.97
N GLN A 92 -0.21 9.36 -18.12
CA GLN A 92 -0.83 10.62 -18.57
C GLN A 92 0.17 11.80 -18.57
N ASP A 93 1.34 11.60 -19.16
CA ASP A 93 2.44 12.57 -19.25
C ASP A 93 3.06 13.04 -17.92
N LYS A 94 2.66 12.48 -16.78
CA LYS A 94 3.21 12.75 -15.47
C LYS A 94 4.08 11.56 -15.00
N ASP A 95 5.27 11.86 -14.48
CA ASP A 95 6.18 10.84 -13.94
C ASP A 95 5.52 10.07 -12.79
N ILE A 96 5.57 8.75 -12.84
CA ILE A 96 5.12 7.89 -11.74
C ILE A 96 6.08 8.09 -10.56
N SER A 97 5.53 8.52 -9.42
CA SER A 97 6.29 8.79 -8.21
C SER A 97 5.47 8.50 -6.96
N SER A 98 6.14 8.28 -5.83
CA SER A 98 5.44 8.12 -4.54
C SER A 98 4.57 9.34 -4.17
N THR A 99 4.96 10.54 -4.61
CA THR A 99 4.17 11.76 -4.39
C THR A 99 2.88 11.71 -5.20
N TYR A 100 2.95 11.34 -6.49
CA TYR A 100 1.79 11.20 -7.34
C TYR A 100 0.82 10.15 -6.79
N VAL A 101 1.31 8.98 -6.41
CA VAL A 101 0.48 7.94 -5.79
C VAL A 101 -0.23 8.44 -4.52
N ARG A 102 0.48 9.18 -3.65
CA ARG A 102 -0.13 9.73 -2.42
C ARG A 102 -1.17 10.80 -2.68
N GLU A 103 -0.98 11.64 -3.71
CA GLU A 103 -1.95 12.63 -4.14
C GLU A 103 -3.26 11.96 -4.59
N GLU A 104 -3.16 11.00 -5.52
CA GLU A 104 -4.31 10.26 -6.04
C GLU A 104 -5.02 9.45 -4.96
N LEU A 105 -4.25 8.85 -4.05
CA LEU A 105 -4.81 8.11 -2.91
C LEU A 105 -5.63 9.01 -1.98
N LYS A 106 -5.15 10.22 -1.68
CA LYS A 106 -5.87 11.20 -0.86
C LYS A 106 -7.17 11.68 -1.50
N LEU A 107 -7.24 11.65 -2.83
CA LEU A 107 -8.44 12.00 -3.59
C LEU A 107 -9.42 10.82 -3.72
N GLY A 108 -9.00 9.60 -3.39
CA GLY A 108 -9.80 8.39 -3.52
C GLY A 108 -9.86 7.84 -4.96
N HIS A 109 -8.98 8.29 -5.85
CA HIS A 109 -8.89 7.83 -7.24
C HIS A 109 -8.22 6.46 -7.30
N MET A 110 -8.92 5.44 -6.81
CA MET A 110 -8.35 4.10 -6.59
C MET A 110 -7.90 3.43 -7.89
N GLU A 111 -8.60 3.65 -8.99
CA GLU A 111 -8.23 3.12 -10.31
C GLU A 111 -6.87 3.64 -10.74
N THR A 112 -6.67 4.95 -10.64
CA THR A 112 -5.37 5.59 -10.93
C THR A 112 -4.29 5.07 -9.98
N VAL A 113 -4.57 5.01 -8.68
CA VAL A 113 -3.63 4.48 -7.67
C VAL A 113 -3.21 3.05 -8.01
N ASN A 114 -4.15 2.20 -8.41
CA ASN A 114 -3.89 0.80 -8.74
C ASN A 114 -3.05 0.66 -10.01
N VAL A 115 -3.29 1.51 -11.01
CA VAL A 115 -2.46 1.58 -12.22
C VAL A 115 -1.05 2.05 -11.88
N LEU A 116 -0.89 3.16 -11.14
CA LEU A 116 0.41 3.71 -10.75
C LEU A 116 1.25 2.72 -9.93
N LEU A 117 0.60 1.89 -9.11
CA LEU A 117 1.27 0.86 -8.31
C LEU A 117 1.47 -0.46 -9.05
N ASN A 118 0.89 -0.62 -10.23
CA ASN A 118 0.78 -1.88 -10.97
C ASN A 118 0.22 -3.03 -10.10
N ARG A 119 -0.64 -2.71 -9.16
CA ARG A 119 -1.33 -3.64 -8.26
C ARG A 119 -2.42 -2.93 -7.46
N PRO A 120 -3.44 -3.65 -6.97
CA PRO A 120 -4.43 -3.06 -6.09
C PRO A 120 -3.82 -2.52 -4.79
N TYR A 121 -4.29 -1.35 -4.37
CA TYR A 121 -3.99 -0.81 -3.04
C TYR A 121 -4.75 -1.61 -2.00
N SER A 122 -4.06 -2.18 -1.04
CA SER A 122 -4.68 -3.09 -0.08
C SER A 122 -4.33 -2.77 1.37
N ILE A 123 -5.22 -3.15 2.29
CA ILE A 123 -5.09 -3.04 3.73
C ILE A 123 -5.05 -4.46 4.28
N THR A 124 -4.00 -4.80 5.03
CA THR A 124 -3.88 -6.10 5.69
C THR A 124 -4.22 -5.97 7.16
N GLY A 125 -4.98 -6.91 7.69
CA GLY A 125 -5.37 -6.89 9.08
C GLY A 125 -5.84 -8.24 9.60
N ILE A 126 -6.28 -8.25 10.85
CA ILE A 126 -6.87 -9.42 11.51
C ILE A 126 -8.37 -9.21 11.64
N VAL A 127 -9.14 -10.25 11.31
CA VAL A 127 -10.59 -10.22 11.48
C VAL A 127 -10.94 -10.32 12.97
N ALA A 128 -11.70 -9.34 13.45
CA ALA A 128 -12.15 -9.31 14.84
C ALA A 128 -13.67 -9.07 14.95
N LYS A 129 -14.17 -9.24 16.16
CA LYS A 129 -15.59 -9.01 16.45
C LYS A 129 -15.88 -7.51 16.39
N GLY A 130 -16.80 -7.11 15.52
CA GLY A 130 -17.35 -5.76 15.45
C GLY A 130 -18.73 -5.66 16.12
N ASN A 131 -19.45 -4.57 15.84
CA ASN A 131 -20.76 -4.28 16.40
C ASN A 131 -21.89 -5.23 15.92
N GLN A 132 -21.59 -6.14 14.99
CA GLN A 132 -22.51 -7.15 14.41
C GLN A 132 -23.82 -6.55 13.84
N LEU A 133 -23.82 -5.28 13.45
CA LEU A 133 -24.99 -4.61 12.88
C LEU A 133 -25.39 -5.26 11.54
N GLY A 134 -24.42 -5.59 10.70
CA GLY A 134 -24.65 -6.27 9.42
C GLY A 134 -25.37 -7.61 9.56
N ARG A 135 -25.09 -8.37 10.65
CA ARG A 135 -25.78 -9.63 10.92
C ARG A 135 -27.28 -9.44 11.19
N LYS A 136 -27.66 -8.31 11.85
CA LYS A 136 -29.08 -7.94 12.08
C LYS A 136 -29.79 -7.54 10.78
N LEU A 137 -29.04 -7.08 9.79
CA LEU A 137 -29.54 -6.66 8.50
C LEU A 137 -29.56 -7.76 7.44
N GLU A 138 -29.14 -8.97 7.79
CA GLU A 138 -28.93 -10.11 6.86
C GLU A 138 -27.85 -9.82 5.79
N ILE A 139 -27.00 -8.83 6.04
CA ILE A 139 -25.83 -8.48 5.22
C ILE A 139 -24.60 -8.60 6.12
N PRO A 140 -24.08 -9.81 6.34
CA PRO A 140 -22.96 -10.00 7.25
C PRO A 140 -21.71 -9.29 6.77
N THR A 141 -21.03 -8.61 7.69
CA THR A 141 -19.76 -7.94 7.45
C THR A 141 -18.68 -8.51 8.34
N ILE A 142 -17.46 -8.53 7.84
CA ILE A 142 -16.28 -8.80 8.64
C ILE A 142 -15.62 -7.47 9.00
N ASN A 143 -15.12 -7.38 10.24
CA ASN A 143 -14.38 -6.21 10.71
C ASN A 143 -12.90 -6.54 10.70
N VAL A 144 -12.12 -5.76 9.99
CA VAL A 144 -10.68 -5.95 9.85
C VAL A 144 -9.95 -4.84 10.59
N TYR A 145 -9.09 -5.24 11.53
CA TYR A 145 -8.21 -4.33 12.25
C TYR A 145 -6.85 -4.30 11.55
N PRO A 146 -6.47 -3.16 10.96
CA PRO A 146 -5.19 -3.03 10.27
C PRO A 146 -4.01 -3.37 11.17
N THR A 147 -3.10 -4.18 10.67
CA THR A 147 -1.87 -4.55 11.38
C THR A 147 -0.67 -3.67 11.01
N GLU A 148 -0.86 -2.78 10.05
CA GLU A 148 0.18 -1.89 9.54
C GLU A 148 -0.31 -0.44 9.55
N ILE A 149 0.58 0.49 9.93
CA ILE A 149 0.34 1.93 9.75
C ILE A 149 0.52 2.23 8.27
N LYS A 150 -0.56 2.60 7.61
CA LYS A 150 -0.58 2.88 6.18
C LYS A 150 -1.33 4.19 5.92
N LEU A 151 -0.92 4.91 4.87
CA LEU A 151 -1.71 6.04 4.39
C LEU A 151 -3.05 5.51 3.89
N LEU A 152 -4.15 6.05 4.36
CA LEU A 152 -5.48 5.62 3.98
C LEU A 152 -6.06 6.58 2.93
N PRO A 153 -6.87 6.06 2.00
CA PRO A 153 -7.71 6.89 1.16
C PRO A 153 -8.84 7.52 2.01
N PRO A 154 -9.68 8.41 1.45
CA PRO A 154 -10.80 9.02 2.16
C PRO A 154 -11.73 8.00 2.82
N ASN A 155 -12.33 8.37 3.94
CA ASN A 155 -13.40 7.59 4.53
C ASN A 155 -14.56 7.45 3.53
N GLY A 156 -15.15 6.26 3.46
CA GLY A 156 -16.24 5.99 2.53
C GLY A 156 -16.35 4.53 2.15
N VAL A 157 -17.15 4.27 1.15
CA VAL A 157 -17.50 2.94 0.66
C VAL A 157 -16.77 2.66 -0.64
N TYR A 158 -16.20 1.48 -0.73
CA TYR A 158 -15.35 1.03 -1.84
C TYR A 158 -15.80 -0.31 -2.39
N ALA A 159 -15.82 -0.46 -3.71
CA ALA A 159 -15.77 -1.78 -4.31
C ALA A 159 -14.43 -2.42 -4.01
N SER A 160 -14.43 -3.65 -3.52
CA SER A 160 -13.24 -4.29 -2.98
C SER A 160 -13.18 -5.78 -3.30
N ARG A 161 -11.97 -6.33 -3.15
CA ARG A 161 -11.78 -7.78 -3.05
C ARG A 161 -11.07 -8.08 -1.75
N ILE A 162 -11.34 -9.24 -1.20
CA ILE A 162 -10.70 -9.68 0.04
C ILE A 162 -10.07 -11.06 -0.15
N LEU A 163 -8.82 -11.19 0.27
CA LEU A 163 -8.10 -12.45 0.31
C LEU A 163 -8.29 -13.11 1.67
N ILE A 164 -8.94 -14.27 1.66
CA ILE A 164 -9.21 -15.10 2.85
C ILE A 164 -8.70 -16.51 2.55
N ASP A 165 -7.79 -17.02 3.37
CA ASP A 165 -7.24 -18.37 3.23
C ASP A 165 -6.74 -18.71 1.80
N GLY A 166 -6.12 -17.74 1.13
CA GLY A 166 -5.59 -17.90 -0.23
C GLY A 166 -6.60 -17.73 -1.36
N VAL A 167 -7.88 -17.46 -1.06
CA VAL A 167 -8.95 -17.27 -2.05
C VAL A 167 -9.42 -15.82 -2.06
N TRP A 168 -9.55 -15.23 -3.26
CA TRP A 168 -10.10 -13.90 -3.44
C TRP A 168 -11.61 -13.91 -3.58
N TYR A 169 -12.30 -13.15 -2.73
CA TYR A 169 -13.73 -12.90 -2.78
C TYR A 169 -13.99 -11.45 -3.17
N TYR A 170 -15.11 -11.18 -3.80
CA TYR A 170 -15.59 -9.83 -4.05
C TYR A 170 -16.37 -9.29 -2.87
N GLY A 171 -16.44 -7.98 -2.73
CA GLY A 171 -17.17 -7.35 -1.64
C GLY A 171 -17.26 -5.83 -1.75
N VAL A 172 -17.88 -5.26 -0.75
CA VAL A 172 -17.96 -3.82 -0.52
C VAL A 172 -17.36 -3.53 0.85
N THR A 173 -16.43 -2.58 0.89
CA THR A 173 -15.73 -2.19 2.12
C THR A 173 -16.11 -0.77 2.52
N ASN A 174 -16.59 -0.59 3.74
CA ASN A 174 -16.66 0.72 4.40
C ASN A 174 -15.35 0.97 5.15
N LEU A 175 -14.65 2.02 4.76
CA LEU A 175 -13.46 2.53 5.45
C LEU A 175 -13.86 3.76 6.25
N GLY A 176 -13.67 3.70 7.56
CA GLY A 176 -13.98 4.79 8.46
C GLY A 176 -12.90 4.99 9.51
N THR A 177 -12.98 6.10 10.22
CA THR A 177 -12.16 6.38 11.39
C THR A 177 -13.05 6.66 12.58
N LYS A 178 -12.82 5.97 13.69
CA LYS A 178 -13.57 6.15 14.95
C LYS A 178 -12.66 6.81 15.97
N PRO A 179 -13.14 7.83 16.72
CA PRO A 179 -12.38 8.36 17.85
C PRO A 179 -12.20 7.29 18.92
N THR A 180 -11.00 7.18 19.46
CA THR A 180 -10.70 6.27 20.58
C THR A 180 -10.66 7.03 21.90
N ILE A 181 -10.82 6.31 23.02
CA ILE A 181 -10.79 6.90 24.37
C ILE A 181 -9.40 7.48 24.72
N SER A 182 -8.35 7.13 23.98
CA SER A 182 -6.94 7.51 24.20
C SER A 182 -6.41 8.52 23.19
N ASP A 183 -7.17 9.57 22.85
CA ASP A 183 -6.78 10.66 21.93
C ASP A 183 -6.25 10.21 20.54
N GLY A 184 -6.59 9.00 20.10
CA GLY A 184 -6.26 8.44 18.81
C GLY A 184 -7.48 8.24 17.91
N TYR A 185 -7.24 7.86 16.66
CA TYR A 185 -8.27 7.38 15.75
C TYR A 185 -8.03 5.90 15.45
N GLU A 186 -9.07 5.10 15.63
CA GLU A 186 -9.07 3.71 15.20
C GLU A 186 -9.63 3.61 13.77
N VAL A 187 -8.88 2.96 12.90
CA VAL A 187 -9.33 2.68 11.53
C VAL A 187 -10.32 1.53 11.58
N SER A 188 -11.52 1.77 11.07
CA SER A 188 -12.55 0.76 10.90
C SER A 188 -12.58 0.34 9.44
N VAL A 189 -12.37 -0.96 9.19
CA VAL A 189 -12.47 -1.57 7.86
C VAL A 189 -13.53 -2.65 7.95
N GLU A 190 -14.74 -2.33 7.49
CA GLU A 190 -15.89 -3.24 7.53
C GLU A 190 -16.21 -3.70 6.12
N THR A 191 -16.07 -5.00 5.84
CA THR A 191 -16.28 -5.56 4.50
C THR A 191 -17.47 -6.51 4.48
N ASN A 192 -18.46 -6.20 3.64
CA ASN A 192 -19.45 -7.17 3.21
C ASN A 192 -18.83 -8.03 2.10
N VAL A 193 -18.64 -9.30 2.37
CA VAL A 193 -18.04 -10.27 1.43
C VAL A 193 -19.18 -11.02 0.73
N PHE A 194 -19.18 -11.01 -0.59
CA PHE A 194 -20.24 -11.63 -1.38
C PHE A 194 -20.12 -13.16 -1.35
N ASP A 195 -21.25 -13.83 -1.24
CA ASP A 195 -21.38 -15.31 -1.29
C ASP A 195 -20.45 -16.00 -0.26
N PHE A 196 -20.34 -15.41 0.94
CA PHE A 196 -19.44 -15.88 1.99
C PHE A 196 -20.16 -15.99 3.34
N ASP A 197 -20.07 -17.15 3.97
CA ASP A 197 -20.77 -17.50 5.21
C ASP A 197 -19.86 -18.13 6.30
N LYS A 198 -18.54 -18.18 6.05
CA LYS A 198 -17.59 -18.83 6.96
C LYS A 198 -17.23 -17.95 8.17
N ASP A 199 -16.96 -18.59 9.30
CA ASP A 199 -16.33 -17.93 10.44
C ASP A 199 -14.83 -17.80 10.19
N VAL A 200 -14.35 -16.56 10.22
CA VAL A 200 -12.95 -16.21 9.95
C VAL A 200 -12.35 -15.31 11.02
N TYR A 201 -12.93 -15.27 12.22
CA TYR A 201 -12.36 -14.54 13.33
C TYR A 201 -10.94 -14.99 13.63
N GLY A 202 -10.04 -14.03 13.82
CA GLY A 202 -8.62 -14.26 14.07
C GLY A 202 -7.79 -14.50 12.81
N ASN A 203 -8.42 -14.73 11.64
CA ASN A 203 -7.67 -14.90 10.41
C ASN A 203 -7.04 -13.58 9.96
N ARG A 204 -5.85 -13.69 9.36
CA ARG A 204 -5.22 -12.59 8.64
C ARG A 204 -5.82 -12.52 7.25
N VAL A 205 -6.25 -11.32 6.86
CA VAL A 205 -6.87 -11.05 5.56
C VAL A 205 -6.24 -9.83 4.90
N GLU A 206 -6.42 -9.73 3.59
CA GLU A 206 -6.01 -8.56 2.80
C GLU A 206 -7.22 -8.03 2.05
N VAL A 207 -7.56 -6.75 2.27
CA VAL A 207 -8.66 -6.03 1.61
C VAL A 207 -8.07 -5.12 0.54
N ALA A 208 -8.31 -5.44 -0.71
CA ALA A 208 -7.86 -4.68 -1.88
C ALA A 208 -8.98 -3.73 -2.35
N LEU A 209 -8.69 -2.44 -2.46
CA LEU A 209 -9.64 -1.40 -2.84
C LEU A 209 -9.52 -1.10 -4.34
N TYR A 210 -10.65 -1.09 -5.05
CA TYR A 210 -10.68 -0.93 -6.51
C TYR A 210 -11.33 0.36 -6.96
N HIS A 211 -12.47 0.73 -6.36
CA HIS A 211 -13.24 1.90 -6.78
C HIS A 211 -13.88 2.58 -5.56
N PHE A 212 -13.83 3.91 -5.51
CA PHE A 212 -14.52 4.69 -4.49
C PHE A 212 -15.98 4.88 -4.92
N LEU A 213 -16.92 4.29 -4.18
CA LEU A 213 -18.33 4.34 -4.52
C LEU A 213 -18.99 5.63 -4.02
N ARG A 214 -18.76 5.97 -2.76
CA ARG A 214 -19.36 7.14 -2.10
C ARG A 214 -18.73 7.44 -0.75
N GLN A 215 -18.98 8.63 -0.22
CA GLN A 215 -18.65 9.00 1.15
C GLN A 215 -19.54 8.27 2.17
N GLU A 216 -19.13 8.27 3.44
CA GLU A 216 -20.00 7.83 4.53
C GLU A 216 -21.25 8.69 4.62
N MET A 217 -22.39 8.08 4.94
CA MET A 217 -23.70 8.74 5.07
C MET A 217 -24.36 8.35 6.38
N LYS A 218 -25.16 9.25 6.91
CA LYS A 218 -26.11 8.92 7.98
C LYS A 218 -27.44 8.50 7.38
N PHE A 219 -28.05 7.47 7.96
CA PHE A 219 -29.34 6.97 7.50
C PHE A 219 -30.41 7.24 8.55
N GLU A 220 -31.60 7.58 8.10
CA GLU A 220 -32.74 7.88 8.96
C GLU A 220 -33.23 6.65 9.72
N ASN A 221 -33.13 5.50 9.10
CA ASN A 221 -33.56 4.21 9.66
C ASN A 221 -32.75 3.04 9.08
N VAL A 222 -33.02 1.87 9.61
CA VAL A 222 -32.32 0.60 9.28
C VAL A 222 -32.65 0.15 7.86
N GLU A 223 -33.87 0.37 7.39
CA GLU A 223 -34.33 0.02 6.05
C GLU A 223 -33.59 0.84 4.99
N ALA A 224 -33.41 2.14 5.21
CA ALA A 224 -32.65 3.02 4.32
C ALA A 224 -31.18 2.58 4.23
N LEU A 225 -30.57 2.19 5.35
CA LEU A 225 -29.23 1.63 5.39
C LEU A 225 -29.14 0.33 4.57
N LYS A 226 -30.07 -0.61 4.79
CA LYS A 226 -30.09 -1.89 4.06
C LYS A 226 -30.20 -1.68 2.54
N LYS A 227 -31.14 -0.84 2.12
CA LYS A 227 -31.33 -0.49 0.71
C LYS A 227 -30.08 0.10 0.05
N GLN A 228 -29.37 0.97 0.79
CA GLN A 228 -28.12 1.54 0.28
C GLN A 228 -27.02 0.49 0.18
N MET A 229 -26.87 -0.39 1.17
CA MET A 229 -25.91 -1.49 1.13
C MET A 229 -26.17 -2.44 -0.04
N GLU A 230 -27.43 -2.75 -0.33
CA GLU A 230 -27.83 -3.55 -1.49
C GLU A 230 -27.51 -2.87 -2.81
N SER A 231 -27.71 -1.55 -2.89
CA SER A 231 -27.35 -0.72 -4.06
C SER A 231 -25.82 -0.70 -4.28
N ASP A 232 -25.03 -0.50 -3.22
CA ASP A 232 -23.57 -0.51 -3.26
C ASP A 232 -23.06 -1.88 -3.72
N ALA A 233 -23.65 -2.96 -3.20
CA ALA A 233 -23.30 -4.32 -3.58
C ALA A 233 -23.64 -4.62 -5.05
N SER A 234 -24.80 -4.16 -5.51
CA SER A 234 -25.22 -4.32 -6.92
C SER A 234 -24.26 -3.63 -7.87
N PHE A 235 -23.91 -2.36 -7.58
CA PHE A 235 -22.93 -1.61 -8.37
C PHE A 235 -21.56 -2.29 -8.39
N ALA A 236 -21.05 -2.73 -7.22
CA ALA A 236 -19.77 -3.42 -7.14
C ALA A 236 -19.77 -4.74 -7.93
N LYS A 237 -20.87 -5.52 -7.88
CA LYS A 237 -21.01 -6.75 -8.66
C LYS A 237 -20.98 -6.47 -10.17
N GLU A 238 -21.69 -5.44 -10.62
CA GLU A 238 -21.69 -5.03 -12.03
C GLU A 238 -20.28 -4.61 -12.49
N MET A 239 -19.61 -3.79 -11.71
CA MET A 239 -18.25 -3.34 -12.00
C MET A 239 -17.24 -4.50 -12.15
N PHE A 240 -17.34 -5.52 -11.31
CA PHE A 240 -16.42 -6.68 -11.37
C PHE A 240 -16.76 -7.68 -12.48
N LEU A 241 -18.00 -7.71 -13.00
CA LEU A 241 -18.40 -8.58 -14.11
C LEU A 241 -17.97 -8.03 -15.47
N ILE A 242 -17.68 -6.74 -15.57
CA ILE A 242 -17.24 -6.06 -16.81
C ILE A 242 -15.71 -6.20 -17.00
N GLN A 243 -14.96 -6.64 -16.01
CA GLN A 243 -13.52 -6.91 -16.07
C GLN A 243 -13.21 -8.39 -16.38
#